data_8bc14c005732d6c8dca2b812e41d38ce
#
_entry.id   8bc14c005732d6c8dca2b812e41d38ce
#
_cell.length_a   1.000
_cell.length_b   1.000
_cell.length_c   1.000
_cell.angle_alpha   90.00
_cell.angle_beta   90.00
_cell.angle_gamma   90.00
#
_symmetry.space_group_name_H-M   'P 1'
#
loop_
_entity.id
_entity.type
_entity.pdbx_description
1 polymer ?
#
loop_
_entity_poly.entity_id
_entity_poly.type
_entity_poly.pdbx_seq_one_letter_code
_entity_poly.pdbx_strand_id
1 'polypeptide(L)'
;VLLINLKWWRENNICNNFIEYLKCHDNLKFVDQDILNGMFYSSRKLIPFKWNVQDGFLRRKPKIRKSCIPTLQNEIKSPAIIHYTGSRKPWDYDCINPYKESYFKYLDMTKWKHTRPYMPLKFKFKLMLDKVLYFLYLKPRKYIKISK
;
A
#
# COMPACT_ATOMS: atom_id res chain seq x y z
N VAL A 1 6.92 -5.37 -2.37
CA VAL A 1 8.38 -5.16 -2.30
C VAL A 1 9.04 -6.52 -2.19
N LEU A 2 10.07 -6.75 -3.00
CA LEU A 2 10.83 -8.00 -3.04
C LEU A 2 12.31 -7.70 -2.82
N LEU A 3 12.97 -8.54 -2.03
CA LEU A 3 14.42 -8.63 -1.93
C LEU A 3 14.83 -9.98 -2.49
N ILE A 4 15.56 -9.95 -3.61
CA ILE A 4 15.85 -11.14 -4.41
C ILE A 4 17.34 -11.42 -4.41
N ASN A 5 17.73 -12.65 -4.12
CA ASN A 5 19.08 -13.12 -4.35
C ASN A 5 19.27 -13.47 -5.83
N LEU A 6 19.69 -12.50 -6.63
CA LEU A 6 19.85 -12.68 -8.08
C LEU A 6 20.93 -13.71 -8.45
N LYS A 7 21.95 -13.91 -7.63
CA LYS A 7 22.96 -14.95 -7.85
C LYS A 7 22.29 -16.33 -7.78
N TRP A 8 21.57 -16.59 -6.69
CA TRP A 8 20.84 -17.84 -6.51
C TRP A 8 19.80 -18.06 -7.62
N TRP A 9 19.10 -16.99 -8.06
CA TRP A 9 18.13 -17.07 -9.15
C TRP A 9 18.76 -17.55 -10.46
N ARG A 10 19.95 -17.03 -10.80
CA ARG A 10 20.69 -17.46 -12.01
C ARG A 10 21.17 -18.91 -11.89
N GLU A 11 21.76 -19.27 -10.74
CA GLU A 11 22.27 -20.62 -10.49
C GLU A 11 21.18 -21.68 -10.50
N ASN A 12 19.94 -21.33 -10.13
CA ASN A 12 18.80 -22.25 -10.08
C ASN A 12 17.84 -22.08 -11.26
N ASN A 13 18.22 -21.32 -12.28
CA ASN A 13 17.45 -21.14 -13.52
C ASN A 13 15.98 -20.71 -13.31
N ILE A 14 15.73 -19.85 -12.33
CA ILE A 14 14.39 -19.49 -11.86
C ILE A 14 13.50 -18.91 -12.95
N CYS A 15 14.07 -18.17 -13.92
CA CYS A 15 13.29 -17.63 -15.03
C CYS A 15 12.62 -18.73 -15.87
N ASN A 16 13.35 -19.80 -16.18
CA ASN A 16 12.76 -20.92 -16.91
C ASN A 16 11.73 -21.66 -16.06
N ASN A 17 11.98 -21.82 -14.77
CA ASN A 17 11.01 -22.43 -13.85
C ASN A 17 9.70 -21.61 -13.79
N PHE A 18 9.74 -20.28 -13.90
CA PHE A 18 8.55 -19.42 -14.01
C PHE A 18 7.78 -19.70 -15.29
N ILE A 19 8.49 -19.86 -16.42
CA ILE A 19 7.86 -20.18 -17.71
C ILE A 19 7.15 -21.53 -17.65
N GLU A 20 7.79 -22.53 -17.07
CA GLU A 20 7.17 -23.87 -16.89
C GLU A 20 5.97 -23.79 -15.93
N TYR A 21 6.06 -23.04 -14.84
CA TYR A 21 4.94 -22.83 -13.93
C TYR A 21 3.73 -22.20 -14.65
N LEU A 22 3.96 -21.21 -15.52
CA LEU A 22 2.92 -20.58 -16.33
C LEU A 22 2.23 -21.54 -17.29
N LYS A 23 2.98 -22.46 -17.91
CA LYS A 23 2.41 -23.47 -18.82
C LYS A 23 1.45 -24.43 -18.12
N CYS A 24 1.64 -24.64 -16.81
CA CYS A 24 0.84 -25.56 -16.00
C CYS A 24 -0.31 -24.88 -15.24
N HIS A 25 -0.44 -23.54 -15.29
CA HIS A 25 -1.41 -22.81 -14.47
C HIS A 25 -2.11 -21.71 -15.27
N ASP A 26 -3.28 -22.00 -15.81
CA ASP A 26 -4.00 -21.10 -16.74
C ASP A 26 -4.81 -19.99 -16.03
N ASN A 27 -5.11 -20.11 -14.72
CA ASN A 27 -6.02 -19.22 -14.00
C ASN A 27 -5.31 -18.31 -12.99
N LEU A 28 -4.20 -17.66 -13.38
CA LEU A 28 -3.48 -16.72 -12.53
C LEU A 28 -4.15 -15.34 -12.58
N LYS A 29 -4.60 -14.86 -11.44
CA LYS A 29 -5.27 -13.55 -11.31
C LYS A 29 -4.28 -12.38 -11.27
N PHE A 30 -3.16 -12.60 -10.60
CA PHE A 30 -2.10 -11.60 -10.37
C PHE A 30 -0.75 -12.15 -10.83
N VAL A 31 -0.71 -12.64 -12.03
CA VAL A 31 0.36 -13.33 -12.75
C VAL A 31 1.68 -13.50 -11.98
N ASP A 32 2.48 -12.42 -11.86
CA ASP A 32 3.77 -12.40 -11.18
C ASP A 32 3.68 -12.73 -9.68
N GLN A 33 2.66 -12.20 -9.00
CA GLN A 33 2.46 -12.45 -7.57
C GLN A 33 2.02 -13.88 -7.30
N ASP A 34 1.18 -14.45 -8.16
CA ASP A 34 0.69 -15.82 -8.01
C ASP A 34 1.82 -16.82 -8.24
N ILE A 35 2.67 -16.59 -9.26
CA ILE A 35 3.86 -17.41 -9.52
C ILE A 35 4.82 -17.37 -8.33
N LEU A 36 5.20 -16.17 -7.88
CA LEU A 36 6.10 -15.99 -6.75
C LEU A 36 5.56 -16.64 -5.48
N ASN A 37 4.26 -16.50 -5.22
CA ASN A 37 3.64 -17.11 -4.07
C ASN A 37 3.55 -18.63 -4.18
N GLY A 38 3.22 -19.17 -5.36
CA GLY A 38 3.13 -20.62 -5.59
C GLY A 38 4.49 -21.29 -5.47
N MET A 39 5.50 -20.77 -6.15
CA MET A 39 6.83 -21.37 -6.18
C MET A 39 7.62 -21.19 -4.88
N PHE A 40 7.47 -20.04 -4.19
CA PHE A 40 8.31 -19.71 -3.03
C PHE A 40 7.53 -19.66 -1.70
N TYR A 41 6.33 -20.24 -1.64
CA TYR A 41 5.52 -20.22 -0.42
C TYR A 41 6.27 -20.70 0.82
N SER A 42 7.00 -21.80 0.72
CA SER A 42 7.74 -22.41 1.83
C SER A 42 9.12 -21.81 2.07
N SER A 43 9.75 -21.22 1.06
CA SER A 43 11.14 -20.72 1.11
C SER A 43 11.26 -19.21 1.28
N ARG A 44 10.17 -18.44 1.07
CA ARG A 44 10.18 -16.99 1.23
C ARG A 44 10.32 -16.57 2.69
N LYS A 45 11.06 -15.50 2.93
CA LYS A 45 11.10 -14.81 4.22
C LYS A 45 10.20 -13.58 4.17
N LEU A 46 9.28 -13.46 5.12
CA LEU A 46 8.46 -12.27 5.24
C LEU A 46 9.26 -11.15 5.93
N ILE A 47 9.24 -9.97 5.33
CA ILE A 47 9.82 -8.76 5.91
C ILE A 47 8.77 -7.96 6.68
N PRO A 48 9.16 -7.10 7.64
CA PRO A 48 8.24 -6.25 8.40
C PRO A 48 7.32 -5.41 7.52
N PHE A 49 6.09 -5.13 7.98
CA PHE A 49 5.07 -4.35 7.25
C PHE A 49 5.55 -2.94 6.88
N LYS A 50 6.43 -2.33 7.67
CA LYS A 50 6.98 -1.00 7.40
C LYS A 50 7.64 -0.86 6.02
N TRP A 51 8.12 -1.97 5.45
CA TRP A 51 8.75 -1.99 4.12
C TRP A 51 7.75 -2.03 2.96
N ASN A 52 6.45 -2.12 3.24
CA ASN A 52 5.40 -2.10 2.20
C ASN A 52 4.06 -1.69 2.82
N VAL A 53 3.98 -0.49 3.39
CA VAL A 53 2.76 0.02 4.01
C VAL A 53 1.73 0.36 2.93
N GLN A 54 0.78 -0.53 2.73
CA GLN A 54 -0.27 -0.43 1.73
C GLN A 54 -1.53 0.29 2.27
N ASP A 55 -2.35 0.84 1.37
CA ASP A 55 -3.63 1.49 1.70
C ASP A 55 -4.53 0.63 2.60
N GLY A 56 -4.61 -0.68 2.31
CA GLY A 56 -5.41 -1.63 3.06
C GLY A 56 -4.99 -1.77 4.54
N PHE A 57 -3.70 -1.61 4.84
CA PHE A 57 -3.16 -1.69 6.20
C PHE A 57 -3.51 -0.47 7.06
N LEU A 58 -3.75 0.67 6.44
CA LEU A 58 -4.10 1.93 7.10
C LEU A 58 -5.59 2.02 7.46
N ARG A 59 -6.41 1.05 7.05
CA ARG A 59 -7.84 1.01 7.39
C ARG A 59 -8.05 0.68 8.87
N ARG A 60 -9.11 1.21 9.46
CA ARG A 60 -9.49 0.88 10.86
C ARG A 60 -9.72 -0.61 11.09
N LYS A 61 -10.19 -1.32 10.05
CA LYS A 61 -10.37 -2.79 10.06
C LYS A 61 -9.56 -3.35 8.88
N PRO A 62 -8.24 -3.55 9.03
CA PRO A 62 -7.41 -4.12 7.98
C PRO A 62 -7.76 -5.60 7.77
N LYS A 63 -7.75 -6.04 6.52
CA LYS A 63 -8.00 -7.45 6.17
C LYS A 63 -6.69 -8.25 6.24
N ILE A 64 -6.26 -8.56 7.45
CA ILE A 64 -5.09 -9.39 7.74
C ILE A 64 -5.41 -10.40 8.86
N ARG A 65 -4.51 -11.35 9.08
CA ARG A 65 -4.63 -12.28 10.22
C ARG A 65 -4.64 -11.51 11.53
N LYS A 66 -5.53 -11.87 12.45
CA LYS A 66 -5.70 -11.18 13.75
C LYS A 66 -4.40 -11.11 14.55
N SER A 67 -3.60 -12.18 14.53
CA SER A 67 -2.28 -12.23 15.19
C SER A 67 -1.27 -11.20 14.68
N CYS A 68 -1.42 -10.72 13.45
CA CYS A 68 -0.53 -9.72 12.86
C CYS A 68 -0.94 -8.26 13.18
N ILE A 69 -2.13 -8.04 13.74
CA ILE A 69 -2.65 -6.68 13.98
C ILE A 69 -1.76 -5.86 14.91
N PRO A 70 -1.29 -6.36 16.07
CA PRO A 70 -0.44 -5.57 16.98
C PRO A 70 0.87 -5.13 16.31
N THR A 71 1.53 -6.04 15.61
CA THR A 71 2.77 -5.75 14.86
C THR A 71 2.51 -4.72 13.78
N LEU A 72 1.45 -4.90 12.97
CA LEU A 72 1.05 -3.96 11.95
C LEU A 72 0.84 -2.56 12.52
N GLN A 73 0.08 -2.43 13.60
CA GLN A 73 -0.25 -1.13 14.23
C GLN A 73 0.98 -0.35 14.70
N ASN A 74 2.04 -1.03 15.10
CA ASN A 74 3.30 -0.40 15.45
C ASN A 74 4.08 0.03 14.21
N GLU A 75 4.22 -0.86 13.24
CA GLU A 75 5.08 -0.65 12.08
C GLU A 75 4.53 0.38 11.09
N ILE A 76 3.20 0.51 10.96
CA ILE A 76 2.58 1.50 10.07
C ILE A 76 2.71 2.95 10.56
N LYS A 77 3.13 3.19 11.80
CA LYS A 77 3.36 4.54 12.33
C LYS A 77 4.66 5.16 11.79
N SER A 78 5.64 4.31 11.45
CA SER A 78 6.94 4.72 10.92
C SER A 78 7.30 3.90 9.67
N PRO A 79 6.60 4.14 8.54
CA PRO A 79 6.83 3.40 7.30
C PRO A 79 8.19 3.73 6.70
N ALA A 80 8.92 2.70 6.26
CA ALA A 80 10.08 2.86 5.40
C ALA A 80 9.65 3.05 3.93
N ILE A 81 8.61 2.31 3.49
CA ILE A 81 8.03 2.47 2.16
C ILE A 81 6.51 2.59 2.27
N ILE A 82 5.96 3.67 1.72
CA ILE A 82 4.53 3.89 1.56
C ILE A 82 4.13 3.47 0.14
N HIS A 83 3.28 2.46 0.03
CA HIS A 83 2.81 1.94 -1.24
C HIS A 83 1.34 2.31 -1.47
N TYR A 84 1.09 3.29 -2.33
CA TYR A 84 -0.26 3.76 -2.66
C TYR A 84 -0.95 2.77 -3.61
N THR A 85 -1.43 1.64 -3.07
CA THR A 85 -2.08 0.54 -3.83
C THR A 85 -3.53 0.82 -4.19
N GLY A 86 -4.19 1.76 -3.51
CA GLY A 86 -5.57 2.11 -3.78
C GLY A 86 -5.78 2.73 -5.17
N SER A 87 -7.02 2.72 -5.66
CA SER A 87 -7.42 3.37 -6.93
C SER A 87 -7.22 4.89 -6.88
N ARG A 88 -7.38 5.50 -5.70
CA ARG A 88 -7.15 6.93 -5.47
C ARG A 88 -5.70 7.16 -5.07
N LYS A 89 -4.96 7.82 -5.96
CA LYS A 89 -3.54 8.12 -5.78
C LYS A 89 -3.35 9.44 -5.02
N PRO A 90 -2.20 9.70 -4.40
CA PRO A 90 -1.98 10.95 -3.64
C PRO A 90 -2.19 12.22 -4.47
N TRP A 91 -1.97 12.18 -5.78
CA TRP A 91 -2.23 13.29 -6.70
C TRP A 91 -3.70 13.47 -7.08
N ASP A 92 -4.60 12.55 -6.71
CA ASP A 92 -6.03 12.73 -6.89
C ASP A 92 -6.59 13.63 -5.78
N TYR A 93 -7.48 14.58 -6.14
CA TYR A 93 -8.06 15.51 -5.17
C TYR A 93 -8.83 14.81 -4.04
N ASP A 94 -9.49 13.68 -4.35
CA ASP A 94 -10.32 12.90 -3.44
C ASP A 94 -9.56 11.78 -2.71
N CYS A 95 -8.24 11.75 -2.80
CA CYS A 95 -7.41 10.86 -2.01
C CYS A 95 -7.46 11.26 -0.53
N ILE A 96 -7.90 10.32 0.31
CA ILE A 96 -7.99 10.47 1.78
C ILE A 96 -6.99 9.57 2.52
N ASN A 97 -5.95 9.08 1.83
CA ASN A 97 -4.90 8.27 2.45
C ASN A 97 -4.18 9.10 3.54
N PRO A 98 -3.97 8.56 4.75
CA PRO A 98 -3.31 9.28 5.84
C PRO A 98 -1.89 9.79 5.51
N TYR A 99 -1.20 9.14 4.59
CA TYR A 99 0.14 9.51 4.13
C TYR A 99 0.15 10.33 2.83
N LYS A 100 -1.00 10.90 2.41
CA LYS A 100 -1.07 11.73 1.20
C LYS A 100 -0.01 12.84 1.20
N GLU A 101 0.18 13.51 2.32
CA GLU A 101 1.13 14.61 2.44
C GLU A 101 2.60 14.17 2.29
N SER A 102 2.91 12.92 2.59
CA SER A 102 4.26 12.39 2.37
C SER A 102 4.64 12.38 0.89
N TYR A 103 3.68 12.13 -0.01
CA TYR A 103 3.90 12.24 -1.45
C TYR A 103 4.27 13.68 -1.84
N PHE A 104 3.51 14.67 -1.35
CA PHE A 104 3.74 16.07 -1.70
C PHE A 104 5.04 16.60 -1.12
N LYS A 105 5.47 16.11 0.06
CA LYS A 105 6.78 16.45 0.62
C LYS A 105 7.92 16.11 -0.37
N TYR A 106 7.86 14.93 -1.02
CA TYR A 106 8.87 14.56 -2.01
C TYR A 106 8.66 15.25 -3.36
N LEU A 107 7.41 15.47 -3.78
CA LEU A 107 7.11 16.23 -5.00
C LEU A 107 7.69 17.65 -4.93
N ASP A 108 7.64 18.29 -3.75
CA ASP A 108 8.16 19.63 -3.53
C ASP A 108 9.69 19.74 -3.67
N MET A 109 10.40 18.61 -3.64
CA MET A 109 11.83 18.51 -3.90
C MET A 109 12.17 18.41 -5.39
N THR A 110 11.18 18.37 -6.27
CA THR A 110 11.34 18.20 -7.73
C THR A 110 10.98 19.47 -8.49
N LYS A 111 11.24 19.47 -9.80
CA LYS A 111 10.82 20.56 -10.70
C LYS A 111 9.29 20.74 -10.75
N TRP A 112 8.50 19.76 -10.32
CA TRP A 112 7.03 19.79 -10.28
C TRP A 112 6.47 20.23 -8.91
N LYS A 113 7.27 20.86 -8.06
CA LYS A 113 6.91 21.24 -6.68
C LYS A 113 5.59 22.04 -6.54
N HIS A 114 5.17 22.76 -7.59
CA HIS A 114 3.93 23.54 -7.57
C HIS A 114 2.70 22.78 -8.11
N THR A 115 2.88 21.54 -8.56
CA THR A 115 1.78 20.74 -9.08
C THR A 115 0.90 20.24 -7.94
N ARG A 116 -0.37 20.70 -7.94
CA ARG A 116 -1.39 20.24 -6.98
C ARG A 116 -2.69 19.93 -7.71
N PRO A 117 -3.45 18.91 -7.28
CA PRO A 117 -4.74 18.62 -7.87
C PRO A 117 -5.74 19.74 -7.59
N TYR A 118 -6.50 20.13 -8.61
CA TYR A 118 -7.65 21.00 -8.40
C TYR A 118 -8.69 20.29 -7.54
N MET A 119 -9.13 20.94 -6.47
CA MET A 119 -10.13 20.38 -5.56
C MET A 119 -11.48 21.09 -5.77
N PRO A 120 -12.51 20.41 -6.30
CA PRO A 120 -13.83 20.98 -6.49
C PRO A 120 -14.46 21.47 -5.18
N LEU A 121 -15.20 22.59 -5.22
CA LEU A 121 -15.86 23.18 -4.04
C LEU A 121 -16.76 22.16 -3.32
N LYS A 122 -17.56 21.41 -4.08
CA LYS A 122 -18.41 20.34 -3.54
C LYS A 122 -17.61 19.35 -2.67
N PHE A 123 -16.40 19.02 -3.09
CA PHE A 123 -15.56 18.11 -2.33
C PHE A 123 -14.95 18.77 -1.08
N LYS A 124 -14.60 20.07 -1.13
CA LYS A 124 -14.18 20.83 0.04
C LYS A 124 -15.26 20.85 1.12
N PHE A 125 -16.52 21.13 0.73
CA PHE A 125 -17.68 21.06 1.64
C PHE A 125 -17.87 19.67 2.23
N LYS A 126 -17.79 18.63 1.40
CA LYS A 126 -17.86 17.25 1.88
C LYS A 126 -16.78 16.92 2.92
N LEU A 127 -15.55 17.33 2.68
CA LEU A 127 -14.45 17.11 3.64
C LEU A 127 -14.68 17.86 4.95
N MET A 128 -15.21 19.07 4.88
CA MET A 128 -15.57 19.87 6.08
C MET A 128 -16.68 19.18 6.87
N LEU A 129 -17.76 18.78 6.20
CA LEU A 129 -18.85 18.03 6.81
C LEU A 129 -18.36 16.70 7.43
N ASP A 130 -17.53 15.94 6.71
CA ASP A 130 -16.96 14.69 7.21
C ASP A 130 -16.13 14.92 8.49
N LYS A 131 -15.38 16.04 8.58
CA LYS A 131 -14.63 16.39 9.80
C LYS A 131 -15.57 16.62 10.99
N VAL A 132 -16.68 17.34 10.78
CA VAL A 132 -17.69 17.57 11.82
C VAL A 132 -18.35 16.26 12.23
N LEU A 133 -18.79 15.44 11.29
CA LEU A 133 -19.39 14.13 11.57
C LEU A 133 -18.45 13.17 12.28
N TYR A 134 -17.14 13.21 11.96
CA TYR A 134 -16.12 12.44 12.68
C TYR A 134 -15.90 12.96 14.11
N PHE A 135 -15.97 14.27 14.32
CA PHE A 135 -15.87 14.87 15.64
C PHE A 135 -17.05 14.52 16.52
N LEU A 136 -18.25 14.55 15.97
CA LEU A 136 -19.50 14.17 16.67
C LEU A 136 -19.73 12.66 16.77
N TYR A 137 -18.77 11.84 16.30
CA TYR A 137 -18.88 10.37 16.27
C TYR A 137 -20.08 9.82 15.45
N LEU A 138 -20.69 10.65 14.62
CA LEU A 138 -21.84 10.27 13.76
C LEU A 138 -21.40 9.49 12.51
N LYS A 139 -20.13 9.57 12.15
CA LYS A 139 -19.56 8.86 11.01
C LYS A 139 -18.24 8.19 11.39
N PRO A 140 -18.04 6.89 11.13
CA PRO A 140 -16.76 6.23 11.36
C PRO A 140 -15.71 6.66 10.34
N ARG A 141 -14.48 6.89 10.78
CA ARG A 141 -13.34 7.14 9.88
C ARG A 141 -12.99 5.86 9.12
N LYS A 142 -12.67 5.99 7.83
CA LYS A 142 -12.21 4.87 7.00
C LYS A 142 -10.81 4.40 7.42
N TYR A 143 -9.93 5.34 7.74
CA TYR A 143 -8.53 5.09 8.08
C TYR A 143 -8.25 5.38 9.56
N ILE A 144 -7.15 4.81 10.04
CA ILE A 144 -6.58 5.16 11.34
C ILE A 144 -6.06 6.60 11.32
N LYS A 145 -5.97 7.21 12.49
CA LYS A 145 -5.30 8.50 12.66
C LYS A 145 -3.80 8.22 12.79
N ILE A 146 -3.00 8.78 11.90
CA ILE A 146 -1.55 8.82 12.03
C ILE A 146 -1.23 10.11 12.79
N SER A 147 -0.77 10.00 14.03
CA SER A 147 -0.16 11.12 14.73
C SER A 147 1.21 11.38 14.10
N LYS A 148 1.44 12.63 13.72
CA LYS A 148 2.76 13.10 13.29
C LYS A 148 3.69 13.15 14.49
#